data_b2c88df2a051028e6372e3122ebcb03c
#
_entry.id   b2c88df2a051028e6372e3122ebcb03c
#
_cell.length_a   1.000
_cell.length_b   1.000
_cell.length_c   1.000
_cell.angle_alpha   90.00
_cell.angle_beta   90.00
_cell.angle_gamma   90.00
#
_symmetry.space_group_name_H-M   'P 1'
#
loop_
_entity.id
_entity.type
_entity.pdbx_description
1 polymer ?
#
loop_
_entity_poly.entity_id
_entity_poly.type
_entity_poly.pdbx_seq_one_letter_code
_entity_poly.pdbx_strand_id
1 'polypeptide(L)'
;MTIQERDVAAITDVDLSHAVQSDACVLFTGDDGTAEALARRLHALSGWRHGPFIAVDCSLPDAEPRLLQVLDVENAAIVEGATRPRLAQAGTVFLREVGKLGPGLQRRLSERLATLKTRPGAERRLRRRVISSSSVPLDSRVQEGTFDARLFYRLNVIHMVISGHARGW
;
A
#
# COMPACT_ATOMS: atom_id res chain seq x y z
N MET A 1 26.51 0.23 -16.24
CA MET A 1 26.05 -0.87 -15.38
C MET A 1 25.55 -0.24 -14.11
N THR A 2 24.24 -0.04 -14.06
CA THR A 2 23.58 0.87 -13.13
C THR A 2 23.39 0.15 -11.79
N ILE A 3 23.72 0.84 -10.69
CA ILE A 3 23.69 0.40 -9.29
C ILE A 3 22.30 -0.13 -8.84
N GLN A 4 21.26 0.08 -9.63
CA GLN A 4 19.88 -0.31 -9.33
C GLN A 4 19.55 -1.81 -9.49
N GLU A 5 20.35 -2.60 -10.18
CA GLU A 5 20.02 -4.01 -10.40
C GLU A 5 20.49 -4.95 -9.29
N ARG A 6 21.38 -4.51 -8.41
CA ARG A 6 21.90 -5.33 -7.30
C ARG A 6 21.10 -5.23 -6.01
N ASP A 7 20.36 -4.16 -5.79
CA ASP A 7 19.61 -3.95 -4.55
C ASP A 7 18.25 -4.65 -4.52
N VAL A 8 17.77 -5.10 -5.67
CA VAL A 8 16.52 -5.87 -5.82
C VAL A 8 16.73 -7.38 -5.61
N ALA A 9 17.95 -7.83 -5.37
CA ALA A 9 18.33 -9.25 -5.33
C ALA A 9 17.78 -10.05 -4.14
N ALA A 10 17.13 -9.42 -3.16
CA ALA A 10 16.49 -10.14 -2.05
C ALA A 10 15.00 -10.47 -2.32
N ILE A 11 14.36 -9.75 -3.25
CA ILE A 11 13.01 -10.07 -3.72
C ILE A 11 13.19 -10.90 -4.98
N THR A 12 12.80 -12.16 -4.93
CA THR A 12 12.92 -13.04 -6.09
C THR A 12 11.97 -12.59 -7.20
N ASP A 13 12.36 -12.77 -8.45
CA ASP A 13 11.47 -12.49 -9.60
C ASP A 13 10.15 -13.29 -9.52
N VAL A 14 10.17 -14.42 -8.84
CA VAL A 14 8.98 -15.26 -8.60
C VAL A 14 8.00 -14.56 -7.64
N ASP A 15 8.49 -13.98 -6.54
CA ASP A 15 7.65 -13.26 -5.58
C ASP A 15 7.01 -12.03 -6.24
N LEU A 16 7.79 -11.30 -7.03
CA LEU A 16 7.30 -10.17 -7.78
C LEU A 16 6.25 -10.59 -8.82
N SER A 17 6.46 -11.70 -9.52
CA SER A 17 5.52 -12.23 -10.52
C SER A 17 4.17 -12.62 -9.88
N HIS A 18 4.19 -13.28 -8.73
CA HIS A 18 2.96 -13.61 -7.98
C HIS A 18 2.23 -12.34 -7.53
N ALA A 19 2.97 -11.36 -7.00
CA ALA A 19 2.38 -10.09 -6.58
C ALA A 19 1.79 -9.30 -7.75
N VAL A 20 2.41 -9.34 -8.93
CA VAL A 20 1.91 -8.69 -10.15
C VAL A 20 0.57 -9.26 -10.58
N GLN A 21 0.41 -10.58 -10.52
CA GLN A 21 -0.81 -11.30 -10.95
C GLN A 21 -1.93 -11.24 -9.92
N SER A 22 -1.63 -10.85 -8.68
CA SER A 22 -2.58 -10.83 -7.58
C SER A 22 -3.13 -9.43 -7.33
N ASP A 23 -4.39 -9.35 -6.89
CA ASP A 23 -5.01 -8.14 -6.36
C ASP A 23 -4.81 -8.01 -4.83
N ALA A 24 -4.08 -8.93 -4.22
CA ALA A 24 -3.82 -8.95 -2.78
C ALA A 24 -2.99 -7.73 -2.32
N CYS A 25 -3.16 -7.37 -1.06
CA CYS A 25 -2.31 -6.37 -0.42
C CYS A 25 -0.87 -6.88 -0.35
N VAL A 26 0.08 -5.98 -0.57
CA VAL A 26 1.51 -6.24 -0.46
C VAL A 26 2.09 -5.38 0.65
N LEU A 27 2.86 -5.98 1.53
CA LEU A 27 3.61 -5.29 2.57
C LEU A 27 5.11 -5.44 2.29
N PHE A 28 5.77 -4.30 2.10
CA PHE A 28 7.22 -4.22 2.11
C PHE A 28 7.73 -3.89 3.49
N THR A 29 8.73 -4.61 3.98
CA THR A 29 9.45 -4.29 5.22
C THR A 29 10.94 -4.15 4.93
N GLY A 30 11.58 -3.19 5.58
CA GLY A 30 13.01 -2.92 5.42
C GLY A 30 13.29 -1.51 4.89
N ASP A 31 14.17 -1.38 3.89
CA ASP A 31 14.57 -0.08 3.37
C ASP A 31 13.42 0.66 2.66
N ASP A 32 12.99 1.78 3.26
CA ASP A 32 11.88 2.59 2.78
C ASP A 32 12.19 3.29 1.44
N GLY A 33 13.45 3.64 1.18
CA GLY A 33 13.84 4.29 -0.08
C GLY A 33 13.60 3.42 -1.31
N THR A 34 13.70 2.12 -1.17
CA THR A 34 13.47 1.14 -2.25
C THR A 34 12.00 0.74 -2.37
N ALA A 35 11.24 0.81 -1.29
CA ALA A 35 9.84 0.35 -1.23
C ALA A 35 8.93 1.05 -2.24
N GLU A 36 9.04 2.36 -2.38
CA GLU A 36 8.22 3.11 -3.34
C GLU A 36 8.56 2.76 -4.80
N ALA A 37 9.84 2.58 -5.13
CA ALA A 37 10.26 2.17 -6.46
C ALA A 37 9.69 0.79 -6.83
N LEU A 38 9.71 -0.16 -5.89
CA LEU A 38 9.12 -1.48 -6.05
C LEU A 38 7.60 -1.42 -6.18
N ALA A 39 6.93 -0.59 -5.38
CA ALA A 39 5.49 -0.40 -5.47
C ALA A 39 5.07 0.17 -6.83
N ARG A 40 5.82 1.13 -7.37
CA ARG A 40 5.60 1.68 -8.72
C ARG A 40 5.83 0.64 -9.80
N ARG A 41 6.86 -0.20 -9.65
CA ARG A 41 7.14 -1.32 -10.57
C ARG A 41 6.01 -2.34 -10.54
N LEU A 42 5.51 -2.73 -9.36
CA LEU A 42 4.35 -3.61 -9.22
C LEU A 42 3.11 -3.02 -9.90
N HIS A 43 2.85 -1.74 -9.69
CA HIS A 43 1.74 -1.05 -10.35
C HIS A 43 1.86 -1.11 -11.87
N ALA A 44 3.03 -0.74 -12.41
CA ALA A 44 3.27 -0.68 -13.85
C ALA A 44 3.15 -2.05 -14.56
N LEU A 45 3.50 -3.13 -13.87
CA LEU A 45 3.43 -4.49 -14.40
C LEU A 45 2.07 -5.18 -14.17
N SER A 46 1.23 -4.65 -13.29
CA SER A 46 -0.04 -5.25 -12.92
C SER A 46 -1.21 -4.85 -13.81
N GLY A 47 -2.37 -5.48 -13.63
CA GLY A 47 -3.62 -5.09 -14.25
C GLY A 47 -4.13 -3.69 -13.85
N TRP A 48 -3.49 -3.05 -12.86
CA TRP A 48 -3.82 -1.71 -12.35
C TRP A 48 -3.04 -0.58 -13.04
N ARG A 49 -2.13 -0.90 -13.94
CA ARG A 49 -1.22 0.04 -14.63
C ARG A 49 -1.90 1.22 -15.34
N HIS A 50 -3.17 1.05 -15.74
CA HIS A 50 -3.94 2.07 -16.44
C HIS A 50 -4.64 3.07 -15.50
N GLY A 51 -4.69 2.75 -14.22
CA GLY A 51 -5.22 3.61 -13.17
C GLY A 51 -4.14 4.48 -12.51
N PRO A 52 -4.55 5.38 -11.60
CA PRO A 52 -3.60 6.21 -10.87
C PRO A 52 -2.78 5.39 -9.86
N PHE A 53 -1.52 5.80 -9.69
CA PHE A 53 -0.70 5.42 -8.54
C PHE A 53 -0.71 6.59 -7.55
N ILE A 54 -1.22 6.37 -6.35
CA ILE A 54 -1.37 7.41 -5.33
C ILE A 54 -0.55 6.99 -4.11
N ALA A 55 0.46 7.79 -3.78
CA ALA A 55 1.27 7.57 -2.59
C ALA A 55 0.77 8.45 -1.44
N VAL A 56 0.63 7.86 -0.26
CA VAL A 56 0.32 8.54 1.00
C VAL A 56 1.42 8.21 1.99
N ASP A 57 2.12 9.23 2.47
CA ASP A 57 3.14 9.07 3.51
C ASP A 57 2.46 9.15 4.89
N CYS A 58 2.42 8.01 5.57
CA CYS A 58 1.76 7.86 6.87
C CYS A 58 2.57 8.46 8.03
N SER A 59 3.79 8.92 7.78
CA SER A 59 4.62 9.60 8.78
C SER A 59 4.35 11.11 8.88
N LEU A 60 3.64 11.67 7.90
CA LEU A 60 3.34 13.10 7.85
C LEU A 60 2.10 13.47 8.66
N PRO A 61 2.05 14.71 9.21
CA PRO A 61 0.91 15.19 9.98
C PRO A 61 -0.42 15.23 9.20
N ASP A 62 -0.36 15.39 7.88
CA ASP A 62 -1.52 15.43 6.98
C ASP A 62 -1.91 14.05 6.41
N ALA A 63 -1.32 12.97 6.94
CA ALA A 63 -1.61 11.60 6.50
C ALA A 63 -3.09 11.24 6.64
N GLU A 64 -3.76 11.66 7.73
CA GLU A 64 -5.16 11.33 7.99
C GLU A 64 -6.10 11.86 6.91
N PRO A 65 -6.18 13.15 6.60
CA PRO A 65 -7.08 13.64 5.57
C PRO A 65 -6.77 13.06 4.20
N ARG A 66 -5.51 12.84 3.86
CA ARG A 66 -5.11 12.21 2.60
C ARG A 66 -5.55 10.74 2.52
N LEU A 67 -5.34 10.00 3.60
CA LEU A 67 -5.72 8.60 3.67
C LEU A 67 -7.24 8.43 3.49
N LEU A 68 -8.02 9.23 4.21
CA LEU A 68 -9.47 9.21 4.11
C LEU A 68 -9.95 9.61 2.72
N GLN A 69 -9.40 10.66 2.13
CA GLN A 69 -9.73 11.10 0.78
C GLN A 69 -9.47 10.00 -0.28
N VAL A 70 -8.36 9.28 -0.14
CA VAL A 70 -7.97 8.22 -1.08
C VAL A 70 -8.81 6.96 -0.89
N LEU A 71 -9.23 6.65 0.32
CA LEU A 71 -10.00 5.44 0.64
C LEU A 71 -11.51 5.64 0.55
N ASP A 72 -12.02 6.87 0.68
CA ASP A 72 -13.45 7.22 0.59
C ASP A 72 -13.89 7.51 -0.87
N VAL A 73 -13.64 6.57 -1.76
CA VAL A 73 -14.00 6.69 -3.18
C VAL A 73 -15.53 6.86 -3.38
N GLU A 74 -16.35 6.41 -2.45
CA GLU A 74 -17.81 6.48 -2.54
C GLU A 74 -18.35 7.90 -2.40
N ASN A 75 -17.73 8.70 -1.53
CA ASN A 75 -18.15 10.10 -1.36
C ASN A 75 -17.66 11.02 -2.47
N ALA A 76 -16.61 10.65 -3.19
CA ALA A 76 -16.11 11.41 -4.33
C ALA A 76 -16.97 11.25 -5.60
N ALA A 77 -17.81 10.20 -5.66
CA ALA A 77 -18.68 9.92 -6.82
C ALA A 77 -20.01 10.69 -6.78
N ILE A 78 -20.38 11.32 -5.66
CA ILE A 78 -21.70 11.93 -5.44
C ILE A 78 -21.74 13.42 -5.82
N VAL A 79 -20.63 14.04 -6.15
CA VAL A 79 -20.63 15.41 -6.65
C VAL A 79 -21.01 15.39 -8.12
N GLU A 80 -22.33 15.51 -8.40
CA GLU A 80 -22.86 15.69 -9.75
C GLU A 80 -22.21 16.92 -10.41
N GLY A 81 -21.61 16.71 -11.58
CA GLY A 81 -21.09 17.78 -12.43
C GLY A 81 -19.60 18.08 -12.35
N ALA A 82 -18.85 17.45 -11.46
CA ALA A 82 -17.40 17.57 -11.46
C ALA A 82 -16.77 16.54 -12.39
N THR A 83 -15.84 16.96 -13.23
CA THR A 83 -14.89 16.08 -13.93
C THR A 83 -14.36 15.10 -12.90
N ARG A 84 -14.65 13.80 -13.05
CA ARG A 84 -14.29 12.76 -12.07
C ARG A 84 -12.85 12.94 -11.63
N PRO A 85 -12.57 13.24 -10.37
CA PRO A 85 -11.18 13.36 -9.91
C PRO A 85 -10.47 12.05 -10.21
N ARG A 86 -9.17 12.11 -10.54
CA ARG A 86 -8.32 10.91 -10.70
C ARG A 86 -8.44 9.94 -9.51
N LEU A 87 -8.79 10.45 -8.35
CA LEU A 87 -9.05 9.70 -7.12
C LEU A 87 -10.24 8.74 -7.20
N ALA A 88 -11.19 8.95 -8.11
CA ALA A 88 -12.35 8.06 -8.29
C ALA A 88 -12.09 6.87 -9.22
N GLN A 89 -10.91 6.78 -9.84
CA GLN A 89 -10.59 5.69 -10.76
C GLN A 89 -9.93 4.53 -10.02
N ALA A 90 -10.21 3.30 -10.49
CA ALA A 90 -9.50 2.12 -10.02
C ALA A 90 -7.99 2.26 -10.23
N GLY A 91 -7.20 1.98 -9.20
CA GLY A 91 -5.76 2.18 -9.25
C GLY A 91 -5.05 1.57 -8.05
N THR A 92 -3.82 2.01 -7.82
CA THR A 92 -3.00 1.55 -6.69
C THR A 92 -2.82 2.67 -5.68
N VAL A 93 -3.01 2.34 -4.42
CA VAL A 93 -2.66 3.20 -3.28
C VAL A 93 -1.42 2.61 -2.61
N PHE A 94 -0.38 3.42 -2.50
CA PHE A 94 0.84 3.08 -1.78
C PHE A 94 0.86 3.83 -0.45
N LEU A 95 0.85 3.07 0.65
CA LEU A 95 0.89 3.57 2.02
C LEU A 95 2.32 3.46 2.54
N ARG A 96 3.05 4.55 2.47
CA ARG A 96 4.42 4.61 2.96
C ARG A 96 4.42 4.72 4.49
N GLU A 97 5.29 3.95 5.15
CA GLU A 97 5.51 4.01 6.61
C GLU A 97 4.23 3.80 7.45
N VAL A 98 3.46 2.75 7.13
CA VAL A 98 2.22 2.43 7.87
C VAL A 98 2.45 2.19 9.35
N GLY A 99 3.66 1.78 9.76
CA GLY A 99 4.04 1.63 11.16
C GLY A 99 4.03 2.92 11.96
N LYS A 100 3.99 4.07 11.32
CA LYS A 100 3.91 5.39 11.96
C LYS A 100 2.48 5.87 12.25
N LEU A 101 1.47 5.16 11.75
CA LEU A 101 0.07 5.52 12.01
C LEU A 101 -0.28 5.45 13.49
N GLY A 102 -0.98 6.47 13.97
CA GLY A 102 -1.58 6.45 15.30
C GLY A 102 -2.72 5.42 15.42
N PRO A 103 -3.06 4.98 16.64
CA PRO A 103 -4.03 3.89 16.87
C PRO A 103 -5.43 4.18 16.31
N GLY A 104 -5.87 5.43 16.31
CA GLY A 104 -7.15 5.83 15.72
C GLY A 104 -7.19 5.62 14.20
N LEU A 105 -6.10 5.99 13.50
CA LEU A 105 -5.98 5.80 12.06
C LEU A 105 -5.78 4.34 11.67
N GLN A 106 -5.04 3.57 12.45
CA GLN A 106 -4.88 2.13 12.24
C GLN A 106 -6.25 1.44 12.22
N ARG A 107 -7.13 1.74 13.17
CA ARG A 107 -8.48 1.19 13.25
C ARG A 107 -9.33 1.60 12.05
N ARG A 108 -9.36 2.88 11.71
CA ARG A 108 -10.10 3.39 10.55
C ARG A 108 -9.63 2.75 9.25
N LEU A 109 -8.32 2.65 9.05
CA LEU A 109 -7.75 1.99 7.88
C LEU A 109 -8.15 0.52 7.82
N SER A 110 -8.10 -0.20 8.96
CA SER A 110 -8.52 -1.60 9.04
C SER A 110 -10.00 -1.78 8.65
N GLU A 111 -10.89 -0.92 9.13
CA GLU A 111 -12.31 -0.93 8.79
C GLU A 111 -12.54 -0.67 7.29
N ARG A 112 -11.86 0.32 6.72
CA ARG A 112 -11.96 0.64 5.29
C ARG A 112 -11.45 -0.50 4.40
N LEU A 113 -10.33 -1.11 4.74
CA LEU A 113 -9.81 -2.27 4.01
C LEU A 113 -10.76 -3.46 4.06
N ALA A 114 -11.52 -3.62 5.15
CA ALA A 114 -12.55 -4.66 5.24
C ALA A 114 -13.67 -4.44 4.23
N THR A 115 -14.16 -3.21 4.09
CA THR A 115 -15.25 -2.88 3.17
C THR A 115 -14.84 -2.97 1.70
N LEU A 116 -13.58 -2.67 1.37
CA LEU A 116 -13.07 -2.79 0.00
C LEU A 116 -13.09 -4.23 -0.54
N LYS A 117 -13.02 -5.22 0.35
CA LYS A 117 -12.99 -6.66 -0.02
C LYS A 117 -14.36 -7.32 -0.07
N THR A 118 -15.35 -6.81 0.64
CA THR A 118 -16.58 -7.54 0.98
C THR A 118 -17.80 -7.17 0.14
N ARG A 119 -17.74 -6.20 -0.75
CA ARG A 119 -18.90 -5.82 -1.58
C ARG A 119 -19.03 -6.70 -2.81
N PRO A 120 -20.01 -7.63 -2.85
CA PRO A 120 -20.41 -8.31 -4.08
C PRO A 120 -21.01 -7.26 -5.03
N GLY A 121 -20.53 -7.23 -6.27
CA GLY A 121 -21.06 -6.31 -7.28
C GLY A 121 -20.47 -4.91 -7.32
N ALA A 122 -19.51 -4.57 -6.47
CA ALA A 122 -18.75 -3.34 -6.65
C ALA A 122 -18.03 -3.36 -7.99
N GLU A 123 -18.43 -2.48 -8.89
CA GLU A 123 -17.78 -2.35 -10.19
C GLU A 123 -16.27 -2.25 -10.01
N ARG A 124 -15.51 -3.02 -10.79
CA ARG A 124 -14.04 -3.05 -10.79
C ARG A 124 -13.42 -1.65 -10.87
N ARG A 125 -14.19 -0.68 -11.34
CA ARG A 125 -13.81 0.74 -11.49
C ARG A 125 -13.56 1.48 -10.19
N LEU A 126 -14.07 0.99 -9.05
CA LEU A 126 -13.93 1.61 -7.73
C LEU A 126 -12.94 0.85 -6.83
N ARG A 127 -12.34 -0.23 -7.33
CA ARG A 127 -11.42 -1.04 -6.55
C ARG A 127 -10.04 -0.37 -6.48
N ARG A 128 -9.41 -0.52 -5.34
CA ARG A 128 -8.05 -0.06 -5.12
C ARG A 128 -7.18 -1.22 -4.70
N ARG A 129 -6.04 -1.34 -5.33
CA ARG A 129 -4.97 -2.19 -4.83
C ARG A 129 -4.21 -1.44 -3.76
N VAL A 130 -3.95 -2.07 -2.63
CA VAL A 130 -3.17 -1.49 -1.54
C VAL A 130 -1.81 -2.15 -1.49
N ILE A 131 -0.78 -1.33 -1.55
CA ILE A 131 0.61 -1.68 -1.30
C ILE A 131 1.07 -0.82 -0.13
N SER A 132 1.81 -1.39 0.81
CA SER A 132 2.27 -0.67 2.00
C SER A 132 3.75 -0.92 2.26
N SER A 133 4.39 -0.02 2.98
CA SER A 133 5.75 -0.20 3.49
C SER A 133 5.86 0.15 4.96
N SER A 134 6.84 -0.45 5.62
CA SER A 134 7.22 -0.13 7.00
C SER A 134 8.72 -0.37 7.20
N SER A 135 9.42 0.64 7.70
CA SER A 135 10.81 0.51 8.14
C SER A 135 10.96 -0.13 9.51
N VAL A 136 9.85 -0.28 10.23
CA VAL A 136 9.82 -0.94 11.54
C VAL A 136 9.11 -2.29 11.45
N PRO A 137 9.54 -3.29 12.25
CA PRO A 137 8.92 -4.61 12.25
C PRO A 137 7.50 -4.53 12.84
N LEU A 138 6.48 -4.74 12.00
CA LEU A 138 5.09 -4.64 12.42
C LEU A 138 4.63 -5.81 13.29
N ASP A 139 5.18 -7.00 13.09
CA ASP A 139 4.93 -8.19 13.91
C ASP A 139 5.28 -7.96 15.37
N SER A 140 6.46 -7.40 15.65
CA SER A 140 6.87 -7.02 17.01
C SER A 140 5.91 -6.00 17.61
N ARG A 141 5.50 -4.99 16.84
CA ARG A 141 4.55 -3.98 17.29
C ARG A 141 3.15 -4.51 17.56
N VAL A 142 2.72 -5.54 16.83
CA VAL A 142 1.48 -6.26 17.14
C VAL A 142 1.59 -6.98 18.48
N GLN A 143 2.72 -7.64 18.75
CA GLN A 143 2.98 -8.32 20.03
C GLN A 143 3.03 -7.34 21.21
N GLU A 144 3.59 -6.15 21.00
CA GLU A 144 3.65 -5.07 21.97
C GLU A 144 2.30 -4.34 22.15
N GLY A 145 1.29 -4.62 21.32
CA GLY A 145 0.00 -3.94 21.34
C GLY A 145 0.02 -2.50 20.79
N THR A 146 1.10 -2.09 20.11
CA THR A 146 1.28 -0.75 19.53
C THR A 146 0.84 -0.66 18.07
N PHE A 147 0.53 -1.81 17.44
CA PHE A 147 -0.03 -1.89 16.10
C PHE A 147 -1.24 -2.83 16.06
N ASP A 148 -2.30 -2.40 15.38
CA ASP A 148 -3.55 -3.17 15.27
C ASP A 148 -3.33 -4.48 14.52
N ALA A 149 -3.61 -5.62 15.17
CA ALA A 149 -3.41 -6.95 14.60
C ALA A 149 -4.29 -7.20 13.36
N ARG A 150 -5.52 -6.68 13.35
CA ARG A 150 -6.43 -6.84 12.20
C ARG A 150 -5.89 -6.10 10.98
N LEU A 151 -5.38 -4.90 11.20
CA LEU A 151 -4.72 -4.12 10.14
C LEU A 151 -3.49 -4.86 9.62
N PHE A 152 -2.64 -5.36 10.51
CA PHE A 152 -1.46 -6.13 10.12
C PHE A 152 -1.82 -7.30 9.20
N TYR A 153 -2.76 -8.15 9.59
CA TYR A 153 -3.15 -9.30 8.77
C TYR A 153 -3.83 -8.91 7.45
N ARG A 154 -4.45 -7.74 7.36
CA ARG A 154 -5.03 -7.24 6.11
C ARG A 154 -3.98 -6.74 5.13
N LEU A 155 -2.93 -6.11 5.64
CA LEU A 155 -1.82 -5.58 4.84
C LEU A 155 -0.81 -6.67 4.45
N ASN A 156 -0.57 -7.61 5.34
CA ASN A 156 0.47 -8.65 5.23
C ASN A 156 -0.05 -9.92 4.52
N VAL A 157 -0.70 -9.75 3.37
CA VAL A 157 -1.14 -10.90 2.55
C VAL A 157 0.01 -11.44 1.70
N ILE A 158 0.76 -10.54 1.07
CA ILE A 158 2.03 -10.86 0.43
C ILE A 158 3.09 -10.01 1.13
N HIS A 159 4.06 -10.66 1.75
CA HIS A 159 5.14 -10.02 2.49
C HIS A 159 6.45 -10.10 1.70
N MET A 160 7.09 -8.96 1.54
CA MET A 160 8.39 -8.86 0.87
C MET A 160 9.35 -8.08 1.76
N VAL A 161 10.47 -8.70 2.10
CA VAL A 161 11.53 -8.07 2.89
C VAL A 161 12.54 -7.42 1.95
N ILE A 162 12.72 -6.11 2.08
CA ILE A 162 13.73 -5.37 1.36
C ILE A 162 14.99 -5.36 2.21
N SER A 163 16.00 -6.11 1.79
CA SER A 163 17.31 -6.08 2.44
C SER A 163 18.01 -4.78 2.06
N GLY A 164 18.13 -3.87 3.01
CA GLY A 164 19.00 -2.71 2.86
C GLY A 164 20.45 -3.19 2.74
N HIS A 165 21.21 -2.70 1.77
CA HIS A 165 22.64 -2.85 1.79
C HIS A 165 23.15 -2.13 3.05
N ALA A 166 23.69 -2.89 3.99
CA ALA A 166 24.59 -2.32 4.96
C ALA A 166 25.70 -1.65 4.14
N ARG A 167 25.72 -0.32 4.12
CA ARG A 167 26.84 0.44 3.57
C ARG A 167 28.03 0.03 4.43
N GLY A 168 28.79 -0.93 3.95
CA GLY A 168 30.10 -1.25 4.51
C GLY A 168 30.96 0.02 4.45
N TRP A 169 31.50 0.34 5.57
CA TRP A 169 32.51 1.41 5.78
C TRP A 169 33.76 1.13 4.96
#